data_6b502b73eaf202f19d8b7e49deed8c56
#
_entry.id   6b502b73eaf202f19d8b7e49deed8c56
#
_cell.length_a   1.000
_cell.length_b   1.000
_cell.length_c   1.000
_cell.angle_alpha   90.00
_cell.angle_beta   90.00
_cell.angle_gamma   90.00
#
_symmetry.space_group_name_H-M   'P 1'
#
loop_
_entity.id
_entity.type
_entity.pdbx_description
1 polymer ?
#
loop_
_entity_poly.entity_id
_entity_poly.type
_entity_poly.pdbx_seq_one_letter_code
_entity_poly.pdbx_strand_id
1 'polypeptide(L)'
;KLFFKAEKLWSSNPVLSMELFKDVLYSDSLSELSASAAYFLGYQYDYNFAQLDSAFKYYSWLNNKHPFSEQNNSAKYRIKVIENMISESKNDSTNTVN
;
A
#
# COMPACT_ATOMS: atom_id res chain seq x y z
N LYS A 1 3.61 17.80 -11.61
CA LYS A 1 3.54 16.34 -11.65
C LYS A 1 2.52 15.82 -10.68
N LEU A 2 1.92 14.70 -11.01
CA LEU A 2 0.86 14.08 -10.19
C LEU A 2 1.31 13.81 -8.75
N PHE A 3 2.53 13.30 -8.59
CA PHE A 3 3.04 12.96 -7.25
C PHE A 3 3.06 14.19 -6.34
N PHE A 4 3.61 15.30 -6.81
CA PHE A 4 3.71 16.50 -5.98
C PHE A 4 2.36 17.13 -5.73
N LYS A 5 1.45 17.04 -6.70
CA LYS A 5 0.07 17.49 -6.53
C LYS A 5 -0.63 16.67 -5.46
N ALA A 6 -0.43 15.35 -5.48
CA ALA A 6 -0.99 14.45 -4.47
C ALA A 6 -0.48 14.79 -3.07
N GLU A 7 0.83 15.03 -2.94
CA GLU A 7 1.42 15.41 -1.65
C GLU A 7 0.81 16.70 -1.10
N LYS A 8 0.66 17.70 -1.95
CA LYS A 8 0.08 18.99 -1.54
C LYS A 8 -1.35 18.85 -1.05
N LEU A 9 -2.10 17.94 -1.63
CA LEU A 9 -3.52 17.75 -1.30
C LEU A 9 -3.74 16.93 -0.04
N TRP A 10 -2.72 16.24 0.45
CA TRP A 10 -2.89 15.29 1.56
C TRP A 10 -3.55 15.92 2.79
N SER A 11 -3.14 17.11 3.17
CA SER A 11 -3.69 17.76 4.37
C SER A 11 -5.07 18.39 4.16
N SER A 12 -5.40 18.79 2.93
CA SER A 12 -6.67 19.49 2.66
C SER A 12 -7.73 18.60 2.04
N ASN A 13 -7.34 17.59 1.26
CA ASN A 13 -8.28 16.70 0.59
C ASN A 13 -7.64 15.32 0.45
N PRO A 14 -7.59 14.54 1.56
CA PRO A 14 -6.91 13.25 1.54
C PRO A 14 -7.54 12.23 0.58
N VAL A 15 -8.84 12.29 0.35
CA VAL A 15 -9.48 11.38 -0.60
C VAL A 15 -8.94 11.60 -2.00
N LEU A 16 -8.93 12.85 -2.47
CA LEU A 16 -8.38 13.17 -3.78
C LEU A 16 -6.88 12.89 -3.85
N SER A 17 -6.16 13.18 -2.77
CA SER A 17 -4.73 12.89 -2.67
C SER A 17 -4.45 11.41 -2.92
N MET A 18 -5.19 10.52 -2.24
CA MET A 18 -5.04 9.07 -2.41
C MET A 18 -5.32 8.64 -3.84
N GLU A 19 -6.37 9.21 -4.47
CA GLU A 19 -6.68 8.90 -5.87
C GLU A 19 -5.53 9.32 -6.80
N LEU A 20 -4.93 10.48 -6.56
CA LEU A 20 -3.80 10.94 -7.37
C LEU A 20 -2.56 10.07 -7.17
N PHE A 21 -2.30 9.60 -5.94
CA PHE A 21 -1.21 8.66 -5.70
C PHE A 21 -1.42 7.35 -6.47
N LYS A 22 -2.66 6.86 -6.55
CA LYS A 22 -2.98 5.67 -7.34
C LYS A 22 -2.70 5.91 -8.82
N ASP A 23 -3.04 7.09 -9.33
CA ASP A 23 -2.77 7.45 -10.72
C ASP A 23 -1.27 7.47 -11.03
N VAL A 24 -0.43 7.86 -10.06
CA VAL A 24 1.03 7.85 -10.24
C VAL A 24 1.53 6.45 -10.56
N LEU A 25 0.97 5.42 -9.96
CA LEU A 25 1.38 4.04 -10.19
C LEU A 25 1.19 3.61 -11.64
N TYR A 26 0.16 4.13 -12.29
CA TYR A 26 -0.17 3.74 -13.65
C TYR A 26 0.44 4.64 -14.71
N SER A 27 0.74 5.90 -14.36
CA SER A 27 1.30 6.85 -15.32
C SER A 27 2.79 6.63 -15.58
N ASP A 28 3.55 6.16 -14.59
CA ASP A 28 4.97 5.87 -14.74
C ASP A 28 5.40 4.84 -13.69
N SER A 29 5.03 3.59 -13.93
CA SER A 29 5.19 2.51 -12.96
C SER A 29 6.64 2.18 -12.63
N LEU A 30 7.61 2.58 -13.46
CA LEU A 30 9.02 2.29 -13.23
C LEU A 30 9.77 3.44 -12.57
N SER A 31 9.12 4.59 -12.35
CA SER A 31 9.79 5.74 -11.73
C SER A 31 9.93 5.56 -10.22
N GLU A 32 10.92 6.23 -9.64
CA GLU A 32 11.10 6.25 -8.19
C GLU A 32 9.91 6.86 -7.48
N LEU A 33 9.22 7.79 -8.13
CA LEU A 33 8.03 8.42 -7.55
C LEU A 33 6.89 7.41 -7.42
N SER A 34 6.77 6.47 -8.34
CA SER A 34 5.73 5.43 -8.21
C SER A 34 6.04 4.48 -7.04
N ALA A 35 7.32 4.20 -6.77
CA ALA A 35 7.70 3.42 -5.60
C ALA A 35 7.30 4.14 -4.32
N SER A 36 7.56 5.45 -4.25
CA SER A 36 7.17 6.27 -3.10
C SER A 36 5.65 6.33 -2.94
N ALA A 37 4.93 6.47 -4.05
CA ALA A 37 3.47 6.52 -4.04
C ALA A 37 2.89 5.18 -3.54
N ALA A 38 3.41 4.07 -4.03
CA ALA A 38 2.96 2.74 -3.63
C ALA A 38 3.19 2.50 -2.13
N TYR A 39 4.36 2.88 -1.63
CA TYR A 39 4.65 2.74 -0.21
C TYR A 39 3.72 3.62 0.62
N PHE A 40 3.51 4.86 0.21
CA PHE A 40 2.59 5.76 0.91
C PHE A 40 1.18 5.17 0.99
N LEU A 41 0.67 4.67 -0.15
CA LEU A 41 -0.65 4.06 -0.19
C LEU A 41 -0.74 2.84 0.74
N GLY A 42 0.24 1.94 0.64
CA GLY A 42 0.28 0.77 1.51
C GLY A 42 0.31 1.15 2.98
N TYR A 43 1.14 2.11 3.32
CA TYR A 43 1.28 2.59 4.70
C TYR A 43 -0.02 3.16 5.23
N GLN A 44 -0.70 4.00 4.45
CA GLN A 44 -1.96 4.61 4.89
C GLN A 44 -3.04 3.56 5.11
N TYR A 45 -3.19 2.61 4.19
CA TYR A 45 -4.15 1.55 4.36
C TYR A 45 -3.80 0.63 5.53
N ASP A 46 -2.51 0.40 5.78
CA ASP A 46 -2.03 -0.46 6.85
C ASP A 46 -2.27 0.17 8.23
N TYR A 47 -1.74 1.38 8.43
CA TYR A 47 -1.67 1.98 9.78
C TYR A 47 -2.77 2.99 10.06
N ASN A 48 -3.29 3.65 9.04
CA ASN A 48 -4.23 4.73 9.26
C ASN A 48 -5.68 4.27 9.07
N PHE A 49 -5.94 3.48 8.06
CA PHE A 49 -7.31 3.03 7.74
C PHE A 49 -7.59 1.59 8.16
N ALA A 50 -6.57 0.86 8.57
CA ALA A 50 -6.70 -0.55 8.98
C ALA A 50 -7.40 -1.42 7.92
N GLN A 51 -7.10 -1.16 6.64
CA GLN A 51 -7.62 -1.93 5.52
C GLN A 51 -6.49 -2.81 4.98
N LEU A 52 -6.34 -4.00 5.59
CA LEU A 52 -5.19 -4.85 5.32
C LEU A 52 -5.16 -5.39 3.89
N ASP A 53 -6.31 -5.67 3.29
CA ASP A 53 -6.35 -6.14 1.90
C ASP A 53 -5.81 -5.08 0.94
N SER A 54 -6.18 -3.82 1.15
CA SER A 54 -5.69 -2.70 0.34
C SER A 54 -4.21 -2.47 0.57
N ALA A 55 -3.77 -2.53 1.83
CA ALA A 55 -2.35 -2.40 2.16
C ALA A 55 -1.53 -3.49 1.45
N PHE A 56 -2.01 -4.73 1.52
CA PHE A 56 -1.37 -5.86 0.86
C PHE A 56 -1.24 -5.63 -0.65
N LYS A 57 -2.28 -5.11 -1.27
CA LYS A 57 -2.31 -4.80 -2.70
C LYS A 57 -1.18 -3.85 -3.10
N TYR A 58 -1.03 -2.74 -2.37
CA TYR A 58 -0.04 -1.72 -2.74
C TYR A 58 1.38 -2.11 -2.35
N TYR A 59 1.57 -2.78 -1.23
CA TYR A 59 2.87 -3.33 -0.86
C TYR A 59 3.32 -4.41 -1.86
N SER A 60 2.39 -5.27 -2.30
CA SER A 60 2.70 -6.32 -3.29
C SER A 60 3.06 -5.70 -4.64
N TRP A 61 2.33 -4.66 -5.04
CA TRP A 61 2.65 -3.92 -6.26
C TRP A 61 4.08 -3.39 -6.20
N LEU A 62 4.45 -2.80 -5.06
CA LEU A 62 5.79 -2.26 -4.84
C LEU A 62 6.85 -3.36 -4.94
N ASN A 63 6.61 -4.50 -4.29
CA ASN A 63 7.52 -5.62 -4.32
C ASN A 63 7.72 -6.17 -5.74
N ASN A 64 6.67 -6.17 -6.55
CA ASN A 64 6.75 -6.66 -7.94
C ASN A 64 7.45 -5.67 -8.87
N LYS A 65 7.16 -4.39 -8.74
CA LYS A 65 7.66 -3.37 -9.67
C LYS A 65 9.00 -2.76 -9.26
N HIS A 66 9.26 -2.70 -7.97
CA HIS A 66 10.46 -2.07 -7.43
C HIS A 66 11.09 -2.94 -6.32
N PRO A 67 11.48 -4.19 -6.67
CA PRO A 67 11.92 -5.15 -5.63
C PRO A 67 13.17 -4.72 -4.88
N PHE A 68 13.99 -3.87 -5.48
CA PHE A 68 15.26 -3.45 -4.86
C PHE A 68 15.21 -2.02 -4.31
N SER A 69 14.04 -1.40 -4.26
CA SER A 69 13.91 -0.05 -3.72
C SER A 69 14.01 -0.08 -2.18
N GLU A 70 14.42 1.05 -1.60
CA GLU A 70 14.42 1.20 -0.14
C GLU A 70 13.03 1.04 0.45
N GLN A 71 12.05 1.60 -0.23
CA GLN A 71 10.65 1.49 0.21
C GLN A 71 10.22 0.03 0.34
N ASN A 72 10.68 -0.82 -0.58
CA ASN A 72 10.30 -2.22 -0.56
C ASN A 72 10.92 -3.00 0.61
N ASN A 73 11.99 -2.51 1.21
CA ASN A 73 12.58 -3.17 2.37
C ASN A 73 11.58 -3.27 3.52
N SER A 74 10.83 -2.19 3.76
CA SER A 74 9.75 -2.20 4.77
C SER A 74 8.51 -2.95 4.27
N ALA A 75 8.18 -2.79 3.00
CA ALA A 75 7.01 -3.44 2.40
C ALA A 75 7.12 -4.97 2.45
N LYS A 76 8.27 -5.53 2.15
CA LYS A 76 8.50 -6.98 2.20
C LYS A 76 8.16 -7.56 3.56
N TYR A 77 8.61 -6.90 4.61
CA TYR A 77 8.33 -7.34 5.97
C TYR A 77 6.83 -7.28 6.26
N ARG A 78 6.19 -6.16 5.92
CA ARG A 78 4.75 -5.99 6.18
C ARG A 78 3.90 -6.96 5.37
N ILE A 79 4.30 -7.30 4.15
CA ILE A 79 3.57 -8.29 3.34
C ILE A 79 3.44 -9.60 4.13
N LYS A 80 4.53 -10.08 4.70
CA LYS A 80 4.51 -11.34 5.47
C LYS A 80 3.64 -11.23 6.73
N VAL A 81 3.76 -10.13 7.44
CA VAL A 81 2.96 -9.89 8.64
C VAL A 81 1.47 -9.86 8.28
N ILE A 82 1.12 -9.13 7.23
CA ILE A 82 -0.28 -9.01 6.79
C ILE A 82 -0.83 -10.35 6.31
N GLU A 83 -0.04 -11.11 5.55
CA GLU A 83 -0.44 -12.45 5.12
C GLU A 83 -0.80 -13.33 6.30
N ASN A 84 0.02 -13.31 7.34
CA ASN A 84 -0.22 -14.08 8.56
C ASN A 84 -1.49 -13.59 9.27
N MET A 85 -1.70 -12.30 9.36
CA MET A 85 -2.89 -11.73 9.98
C MET A 85 -4.17 -12.14 9.24
N ILE A 86 -4.13 -12.09 7.91
CA ILE A 86 -5.27 -12.51 7.08
C ILE A 86 -5.53 -14.01 7.26
N SER A 87 -4.48 -14.83 7.23
CA SER A 87 -4.58 -16.28 7.45
C SER A 87 -5.17 -16.61 8.80
N GLU A 88 -4.70 -15.98 9.85
CA GLU A 88 -5.19 -16.20 11.22
C GLU A 88 -6.67 -15.83 11.33
N SER A 89 -7.06 -14.72 10.71
CA SER A 89 -8.46 -14.29 10.69
C SER A 89 -9.36 -15.34 10.03
N LYS A 90 -8.92 -15.92 8.92
CA LYS A 90 -9.65 -16.96 8.21
C LYS A 90 -9.72 -18.25 9.04
N ASN A 91 -8.64 -18.62 9.72
CA ASN A 91 -8.59 -19.79 10.58
C ASN A 91 -9.54 -19.62 11.76
N ASP A 92 -9.57 -18.46 12.39
CA ASP A 92 -10.48 -18.15 13.49
C ASP A 92 -11.93 -18.28 13.05
N SER A 93 -12.26 -17.74 11.87
CA SER A 93 -13.60 -17.88 11.30
C SER A 93 -13.98 -19.34 11.08
N THR A 94 -13.05 -20.15 10.60
CA THR A 94 -13.26 -21.58 10.38
C THR A 94 -13.51 -22.29 11.71
N ASN A 95 -12.74 -21.95 12.72
CA ASN A 95 -12.87 -22.57 14.05
C ASN A 95 -14.19 -22.24 14.73
N THR A 96 -14.71 -21.03 14.52
CA THR A 96 -15.96 -20.62 15.14
C THR A 96 -17.18 -21.31 14.53
N VAL A 97 -17.07 -21.90 13.36
CA VAL A 97 -18.15 -22.63 12.70
C VAL A 97 -18.38 -23.99 13.35
N ASN A 98 -17.37 -24.54 14.00
CA ASN A 98 -17.46 -25.82 14.68
C ASN A 98 -18.23 -25.67 16.01
#